data_814d4b8be70f1c4448dd77d666080d1e
#
_entry.id   814d4b8be70f1c4448dd77d666080d1e
#
_cell.length_a   1.000
_cell.length_b   1.000
_cell.length_c   1.000
_cell.angle_alpha   90.00
_cell.angle_beta   90.00
_cell.angle_gamma   90.00
#
_symmetry.space_group_name_H-M   'P 1'
#
loop_
_entity.id
_entity.type
_entity.pdbx_description
1 polymer ?
#
loop_
_entity_poly.entity_id
_entity_poly.type
_entity_poly.pdbx_seq_one_letter_code
_entity_poly.pdbx_strand_id
1 'polypeptide(L)'
;MVEGAIVPLPDLLQQAVTEAVRDAQITLPDLDCGVVIGSSRAFQAQWEVLAKHQLTQGGSPQNWLNTLPAMASTGVAQLLGTTGPVLAPMAACATGLWAIFQGAELIRRGQCQRVIVGAGENPITPLTLAGFDRLGALAPTGCYPFSHKREGLALGAGAAILVLESAQSLAQRPQIKPYGCILGAGLSADAYHLTAPDPDQVGSRLAIEQCLRRSRLKAEDIDYIHAHGTGTRLNDAHEAALIKKCLPYLPPISSTKGATGHTLGASGAIGAVLCCLALRHQQLPPNVGLLGDPIYPHVVTQSCASSVKTALCMSFGFGGQNAVLALGLPPALDG
;
A
#
# COMPACT_ATOMS: atom_id res chain seq x y z
N MET A 1 0.94 15.36 -20.54
CA MET A 1 0.14 14.11 -20.55
C MET A 1 1.02 13.03 -21.13
N VAL A 2 1.30 11.96 -20.40
CA VAL A 2 2.06 10.83 -20.95
C VAL A 2 1.06 10.04 -21.79
N GLU A 3 1.24 10.03 -23.10
CA GLU A 3 0.55 9.12 -24.02
C GLU A 3 1.12 7.71 -23.85
N GLY A 4 0.81 7.07 -22.74
CA GLY A 4 1.04 5.65 -22.53
C GLY A 4 -0.31 4.95 -22.50
N ALA A 5 -0.45 3.83 -23.17
CA ALA A 5 -1.66 3.01 -23.10
C ALA A 5 -1.95 2.71 -21.62
N ILE A 6 -3.14 3.11 -21.14
CA ILE A 6 -3.58 2.85 -19.77
C ILE A 6 -3.73 1.34 -19.62
N VAL A 7 -2.87 0.70 -18.83
CA VAL A 7 -2.94 -0.74 -18.56
C VAL A 7 -4.17 -1.03 -17.71
N PRO A 8 -5.08 -1.91 -18.12
CA PRO A 8 -6.26 -2.26 -17.33
C PRO A 8 -5.89 -2.83 -15.95
N LEU A 9 -6.73 -2.59 -14.94
CA LEU A 9 -6.48 -3.11 -13.59
C LEU A 9 -6.31 -4.65 -13.54
N PRO A 10 -7.12 -5.47 -14.26
CA PRO A 10 -6.90 -6.92 -14.29
C PRO A 10 -5.52 -7.31 -14.77
N ASP A 11 -4.99 -6.64 -15.80
CA ASP A 11 -3.68 -6.96 -16.39
C ASP A 11 -2.55 -6.61 -15.42
N LEU A 12 -2.64 -5.47 -14.73
CA LEU A 12 -1.70 -5.08 -13.66
C LEU A 12 -1.69 -6.14 -12.55
N LEU A 13 -2.87 -6.59 -12.11
CA LEU A 13 -2.98 -7.60 -11.05
C LEU A 13 -2.48 -8.95 -11.53
N GLN A 14 -2.84 -9.39 -12.74
CA GLN A 14 -2.39 -10.66 -13.30
C GLN A 14 -0.87 -10.71 -13.39
N GLN A 15 -0.23 -9.65 -13.87
CA GLN A 15 1.22 -9.56 -13.95
C GLN A 15 1.84 -9.65 -12.56
N ALA A 16 1.43 -8.80 -11.63
CA ALA A 16 2.00 -8.74 -10.28
C ALA A 16 1.80 -10.06 -9.51
N VAL A 17 0.64 -10.70 -9.63
CA VAL A 17 0.36 -12.01 -9.01
C VAL A 17 1.24 -13.09 -9.62
N THR A 18 1.36 -13.14 -10.95
CA THR A 18 2.20 -14.14 -11.64
C THR A 18 3.66 -14.01 -11.21
N GLU A 19 4.17 -12.81 -11.09
CA GLU A 19 5.54 -12.55 -10.61
C GLU A 19 5.71 -12.97 -9.14
N ALA A 20 4.77 -12.60 -8.25
CA ALA A 20 4.82 -12.96 -6.84
C ALA A 20 4.74 -14.48 -6.60
N VAL A 21 3.86 -15.19 -7.33
CA VAL A 21 3.72 -16.66 -7.27
C VAL A 21 5.01 -17.35 -7.72
N ARG A 22 5.61 -16.86 -8.81
CA ARG A 22 6.87 -17.39 -9.34
C ARG A 22 8.03 -17.13 -8.36
N ASP A 23 8.15 -15.93 -7.82
CA ASP A 23 9.18 -15.57 -6.83
C ASP A 23 9.06 -16.43 -5.56
N ALA A 24 7.85 -16.64 -5.08
CA ALA A 24 7.57 -17.52 -3.95
C ALA A 24 7.64 -19.02 -4.28
N GLN A 25 7.90 -19.39 -5.53
CA GLN A 25 7.96 -20.79 -6.00
C GLN A 25 6.71 -21.60 -5.60
N ILE A 26 5.53 -21.05 -5.82
CA ILE A 26 4.25 -21.69 -5.53
C ILE A 26 3.81 -22.50 -6.75
N THR A 27 3.43 -23.76 -6.51
CA THR A 27 2.81 -24.60 -7.53
C THR A 27 1.30 -24.36 -7.55
N LEU A 28 0.73 -24.13 -8.72
CA LEU A 28 -0.71 -23.96 -8.90
C LEU A 28 -1.36 -25.26 -9.43
N PRO A 29 -2.64 -25.52 -9.10
CA PRO A 29 -3.49 -24.75 -8.19
C PRO A 29 -3.07 -24.88 -6.72
N ASP A 30 -3.28 -23.81 -5.91
CA ASP A 30 -3.09 -23.83 -4.46
C ASP A 30 -4.47 -23.69 -3.80
N LEU A 31 -5.12 -24.82 -3.53
CA LEU A 31 -6.52 -24.88 -3.12
C LEU A 31 -6.82 -24.16 -1.79
N ASP A 32 -5.87 -24.21 -0.85
CA ASP A 32 -6.05 -23.66 0.51
C ASP A 32 -5.47 -22.25 0.65
N CYS A 33 -5.02 -21.66 -0.45
CA CYS A 33 -4.47 -20.30 -0.43
C CYS A 33 -5.60 -19.27 -0.27
N GLY A 34 -5.46 -18.35 0.69
CA GLY A 34 -6.34 -17.19 0.79
C GLY A 34 -5.97 -16.11 -0.24
N VAL A 35 -6.92 -15.24 -0.57
CA VAL A 35 -6.73 -14.08 -1.44
C VAL A 35 -7.30 -12.83 -0.78
N VAL A 36 -6.48 -11.78 -0.63
CA VAL A 36 -6.93 -10.48 -0.11
C VAL A 36 -6.36 -9.38 -1.00
N ILE A 37 -7.11 -8.98 -2.00
CA ILE A 37 -6.71 -7.96 -2.97
C ILE A 37 -7.61 -6.75 -2.85
N GLY A 38 -7.02 -5.60 -2.52
CA GLY A 38 -7.71 -4.34 -2.37
C GLY A 38 -7.61 -3.45 -3.61
N SER A 39 -8.60 -2.60 -3.78
CA SER A 39 -8.56 -1.46 -4.70
C SER A 39 -9.50 -0.38 -4.19
N SER A 40 -9.08 0.88 -4.22
CA SER A 40 -9.92 1.98 -3.73
C SER A 40 -10.87 2.53 -4.78
N ARG A 41 -10.57 2.33 -6.05
CA ARG A 41 -11.38 2.75 -7.21
C ARG A 41 -11.89 1.57 -8.03
N ALA A 42 -11.30 0.39 -7.83
CA ALA A 42 -11.66 -0.82 -8.55
C ALA A 42 -11.75 -0.60 -10.07
N PHE A 43 -12.88 -0.90 -10.65
CA PHE A 43 -13.14 -0.81 -12.08
C PHE A 43 -13.78 0.53 -12.50
N GLN A 44 -13.44 1.64 -11.83
CA GLN A 44 -14.06 2.94 -12.11
C GLN A 44 -13.96 3.33 -13.59
N ALA A 45 -12.83 3.09 -14.26
CA ALA A 45 -12.69 3.40 -15.69
C ALA A 45 -13.75 2.69 -16.53
N GLN A 46 -14.03 1.42 -16.25
CA GLN A 46 -15.06 0.63 -16.92
C GLN A 46 -16.45 1.17 -16.60
N TRP A 47 -16.72 1.57 -15.34
CA TRP A 47 -17.98 2.20 -14.96
C TRP A 47 -18.22 3.51 -15.70
N GLU A 48 -17.21 4.34 -15.89
CA GLU A 48 -17.34 5.59 -16.65
C GLU A 48 -17.68 5.31 -18.13
N VAL A 49 -17.06 4.28 -18.73
CA VAL A 49 -17.36 3.84 -20.10
C VAL A 49 -18.78 3.29 -20.22
N LEU A 50 -19.18 2.40 -19.30
CA LEU A 50 -20.54 1.83 -19.28
C LEU A 50 -21.61 2.91 -19.10
N ALA A 51 -21.40 3.85 -18.18
CA ALA A 51 -22.33 4.96 -17.95
C ALA A 51 -22.47 5.84 -19.20
N LYS A 52 -21.35 6.20 -19.84
CA LYS A 52 -21.36 6.98 -21.08
C LYS A 52 -22.13 6.24 -22.19
N HIS A 53 -21.85 4.96 -22.39
CA HIS A 53 -22.55 4.14 -23.38
C HIS A 53 -24.07 4.10 -23.12
N GLN A 54 -24.46 3.85 -21.85
CA GLN A 54 -25.87 3.81 -21.47
C GLN A 54 -26.60 5.12 -21.74
N LEU A 55 -25.96 6.25 -21.47
CA LEU A 55 -26.54 7.59 -21.67
C LEU A 55 -26.60 7.99 -23.14
N THR A 56 -25.71 7.50 -24.00
CA THR A 56 -25.64 7.92 -25.41
C THR A 56 -26.31 6.96 -26.38
N GLN A 57 -26.29 5.67 -26.10
CA GLN A 57 -26.75 4.62 -27.03
C GLN A 57 -27.92 3.79 -26.45
N GLY A 58 -28.10 3.82 -25.13
CA GLY A 58 -29.06 2.96 -24.46
C GLY A 58 -28.70 1.48 -24.50
N GLY A 59 -29.66 0.61 -24.24
CA GLY A 59 -29.44 -0.84 -24.23
C GLY A 59 -29.10 -1.39 -22.85
N SER A 60 -28.90 -2.71 -22.77
CA SER A 60 -28.52 -3.37 -21.52
C SER A 60 -26.99 -3.39 -21.38
N PRO A 61 -26.40 -2.96 -20.26
CA PRO A 61 -24.95 -3.03 -20.06
C PRO A 61 -24.51 -4.49 -19.96
N GLN A 62 -23.81 -4.95 -20.98
CA GLN A 62 -23.25 -6.31 -21.00
C GLN A 62 -22.02 -6.39 -20.09
N ASN A 63 -21.84 -7.54 -19.44
CA ASN A 63 -20.66 -7.85 -18.61
C ASN A 63 -20.41 -6.90 -17.42
N TRP A 64 -21.41 -6.11 -17.01
CA TRP A 64 -21.25 -5.16 -15.90
C TRP A 64 -20.88 -5.85 -14.58
N LEU A 65 -21.29 -7.11 -14.37
CA LEU A 65 -20.93 -7.90 -13.18
C LEU A 65 -19.42 -8.08 -13.04
N ASN A 66 -18.67 -8.13 -14.14
CA ASN A 66 -17.23 -8.25 -14.13
C ASN A 66 -16.52 -6.98 -13.62
N THR A 67 -17.26 -5.89 -13.42
CA THR A 67 -16.74 -4.61 -12.93
C THR A 67 -17.07 -4.34 -11.47
N LEU A 68 -17.71 -5.28 -10.76
CA LEU A 68 -17.95 -5.15 -9.33
C LEU A 68 -16.63 -5.04 -8.55
N PRO A 69 -16.57 -4.27 -7.47
CA PRO A 69 -15.30 -4.04 -6.73
C PRO A 69 -14.60 -5.33 -6.30
N ALA A 70 -15.35 -6.37 -5.92
CA ALA A 70 -14.77 -7.65 -5.50
C ALA A 70 -14.16 -8.45 -6.65
N MET A 71 -14.43 -8.11 -7.91
CA MET A 71 -13.92 -8.89 -9.07
C MET A 71 -12.41 -8.85 -9.20
N ALA A 72 -11.74 -7.84 -8.64
CA ALA A 72 -10.27 -7.82 -8.55
C ALA A 72 -9.74 -9.02 -7.76
N SER A 73 -10.28 -9.28 -6.56
CA SER A 73 -9.91 -10.45 -5.76
C SER A 73 -10.39 -11.76 -6.37
N THR A 74 -11.61 -11.77 -6.91
CA THR A 74 -12.18 -12.96 -7.55
C THR A 74 -11.34 -13.39 -8.77
N GLY A 75 -10.91 -12.46 -9.61
CA GLY A 75 -10.04 -12.74 -10.75
C GLY A 75 -8.70 -13.34 -10.33
N VAL A 76 -8.12 -12.86 -9.24
CA VAL A 76 -6.90 -13.43 -8.67
C VAL A 76 -7.16 -14.84 -8.12
N ALA A 77 -8.28 -15.07 -7.43
CA ALA A 77 -8.64 -16.40 -6.94
C ALA A 77 -8.82 -17.42 -8.09
N GLN A 78 -9.45 -17.00 -9.18
CA GLN A 78 -9.59 -17.82 -10.39
C GLN A 78 -8.23 -18.13 -11.03
N LEU A 79 -7.32 -17.15 -11.09
CA LEU A 79 -5.96 -17.33 -11.62
C LEU A 79 -5.16 -18.34 -10.78
N LEU A 80 -5.34 -18.35 -9.47
CA LEU A 80 -4.67 -19.28 -8.55
C LEU A 80 -5.33 -20.65 -8.48
N GLY A 81 -6.58 -20.79 -8.91
CA GLY A 81 -7.39 -21.99 -8.74
C GLY A 81 -7.67 -22.30 -7.27
N THR A 82 -7.80 -21.28 -6.41
CA THR A 82 -8.02 -21.48 -4.97
C THR A 82 -9.49 -21.56 -4.59
N THR A 83 -9.77 -22.33 -3.53
CA THR A 83 -11.06 -22.39 -2.83
C THR A 83 -11.01 -21.76 -1.42
N GLY A 84 -9.87 -21.18 -1.05
CA GLY A 84 -9.68 -20.49 0.21
C GLY A 84 -10.48 -19.17 0.32
N PRO A 85 -10.39 -18.48 1.47
CA PRO A 85 -11.08 -17.20 1.68
C PRO A 85 -10.66 -16.13 0.67
N VAL A 86 -11.64 -15.41 0.11
CA VAL A 86 -11.42 -14.32 -0.85
C VAL A 86 -12.02 -13.03 -0.30
N LEU A 87 -11.17 -12.02 -0.05
CA LEU A 87 -11.58 -10.74 0.51
C LEU A 87 -11.15 -9.58 -0.41
N ALA A 88 -11.94 -8.52 -0.43
CA ALA A 88 -11.73 -7.33 -1.25
C ALA A 88 -11.86 -6.05 -0.38
N PRO A 89 -10.87 -5.72 0.46
CA PRO A 89 -10.95 -4.54 1.31
C PRO A 89 -10.87 -3.23 0.51
N MET A 90 -11.51 -2.19 1.07
CA MET A 90 -11.46 -0.83 0.57
C MET A 90 -11.31 0.14 1.75
N ALA A 91 -10.23 0.93 1.77
CA ALA A 91 -9.91 1.92 2.79
C ALA A 91 -9.16 3.11 2.20
N ALA A 92 -9.66 3.64 1.08
CA ALA A 92 -9.01 4.71 0.32
C ALA A 92 -7.50 4.42 0.11
N CYS A 93 -6.61 5.39 0.41
CA CYS A 93 -5.17 5.20 0.21
C CYS A 93 -4.56 4.15 1.16
N ALA A 94 -5.22 3.79 2.26
CA ALA A 94 -4.75 2.77 3.20
C ALA A 94 -5.09 1.33 2.78
N THR A 95 -5.83 1.14 1.67
CA THR A 95 -6.37 -0.15 1.21
C THR A 95 -5.31 -1.26 1.16
N GLY A 96 -4.13 -0.97 0.61
CA GLY A 96 -3.06 -1.98 0.48
C GLY A 96 -2.56 -2.50 1.83
N LEU A 97 -2.38 -1.63 2.82
CA LEU A 97 -1.99 -2.06 4.17
C LEU A 97 -3.12 -2.80 4.89
N TRP A 98 -4.39 -2.40 4.67
CA TRP A 98 -5.54 -3.14 5.16
C TRP A 98 -5.60 -4.56 4.59
N ALA A 99 -5.32 -4.71 3.28
CA ALA A 99 -5.27 -6.01 2.63
C ALA A 99 -4.20 -6.92 3.23
N ILE A 100 -2.99 -6.38 3.42
CA ILE A 100 -1.88 -7.12 4.03
C ILE A 100 -2.21 -7.53 5.46
N PHE A 101 -2.79 -6.61 6.27
CA PHE A 101 -3.20 -6.92 7.64
C PHE A 101 -4.27 -8.04 7.68
N GLN A 102 -5.31 -7.94 6.85
CA GLN A 102 -6.37 -8.97 6.81
C GLN A 102 -5.81 -10.33 6.39
N GLY A 103 -4.91 -10.38 5.42
CA GLY A 103 -4.24 -11.62 5.04
C GLY A 103 -3.41 -12.22 6.16
N ALA A 104 -2.66 -11.39 6.90
CA ALA A 104 -1.93 -11.85 8.08
C ALA A 104 -2.87 -12.39 9.18
N GLU A 105 -4.04 -11.77 9.36
CA GLU A 105 -5.06 -12.27 10.31
C GLU A 105 -5.67 -13.61 9.88
N LEU A 106 -5.86 -13.87 8.58
CA LEU A 106 -6.31 -15.17 8.09
C LEU A 106 -5.31 -16.28 8.48
N ILE A 107 -4.02 -16.04 8.30
CA ILE A 107 -2.96 -16.97 8.71
C ILE A 107 -2.93 -17.12 10.24
N ARG A 108 -2.92 -16.00 10.97
CA ARG A 108 -2.85 -16.02 12.44
C ARG A 108 -4.02 -16.78 13.09
N ARG A 109 -5.20 -16.75 12.45
CA ARG A 109 -6.39 -17.49 12.88
C ARG A 109 -6.43 -18.93 12.38
N GLY A 110 -5.42 -19.38 11.66
CA GLY A 110 -5.34 -20.74 11.11
C GLY A 110 -6.34 -21.04 9.99
N GLN A 111 -6.90 -20.01 9.34
CA GLN A 111 -7.87 -20.19 8.26
C GLN A 111 -7.20 -20.61 6.93
N CYS A 112 -5.93 -20.29 6.76
CA CYS A 112 -5.07 -20.77 5.68
C CYS A 112 -3.61 -20.65 6.10
N GLN A 113 -2.74 -21.41 5.42
CA GLN A 113 -1.29 -21.37 5.66
C GLN A 113 -0.59 -20.35 4.77
N ARG A 114 -1.23 -19.97 3.68
CA ARG A 114 -0.71 -19.02 2.69
C ARG A 114 -1.81 -18.07 2.23
N VAL A 115 -1.46 -16.81 1.98
CA VAL A 115 -2.38 -15.79 1.45
C VAL A 115 -1.66 -14.93 0.43
N ILE A 116 -2.26 -14.76 -0.73
CA ILE A 116 -1.86 -13.74 -1.71
C ILE A 116 -2.52 -12.43 -1.31
N VAL A 117 -1.72 -11.42 -0.98
CA VAL A 117 -2.20 -10.14 -0.49
C VAL A 117 -1.64 -8.97 -1.29
N GLY A 118 -2.36 -7.89 -1.30
CA GLY A 118 -1.86 -6.65 -1.89
C GLY A 118 -2.97 -5.78 -2.43
N ALA A 119 -2.61 -4.92 -3.34
CA ALA A 119 -3.57 -4.02 -3.98
C ALA A 119 -3.12 -3.64 -5.38
N GLY A 120 -4.09 -3.41 -6.26
CA GLY A 120 -3.88 -2.81 -7.57
C GLY A 120 -4.78 -1.60 -7.74
N GLU A 121 -4.31 -0.63 -8.51
CA GLU A 121 -5.06 0.59 -8.77
C GLU A 121 -4.70 1.19 -10.13
N ASN A 122 -5.73 1.59 -10.86
CA ASN A 122 -5.59 2.45 -12.02
C ASN A 122 -6.59 3.62 -11.91
N PRO A 123 -6.23 4.67 -11.15
CA PRO A 123 -7.15 5.74 -10.83
C PRO A 123 -7.15 6.87 -11.87
N ILE A 124 -6.37 6.76 -12.95
CA ILE A 124 -6.20 7.83 -13.94
C ILE A 124 -7.40 7.82 -14.89
N THR A 125 -8.51 8.37 -14.41
CA THR A 125 -9.77 8.51 -15.17
C THR A 125 -10.20 9.97 -15.21
N PRO A 126 -11.03 10.38 -16.19
CA PRO A 126 -11.57 11.74 -16.25
C PRO A 126 -12.24 12.18 -14.96
N LEU A 127 -13.06 11.32 -14.36
CA LEU A 127 -13.76 11.64 -13.12
C LEU A 127 -12.81 11.78 -11.93
N THR A 128 -11.83 10.89 -11.79
CA THR A 128 -10.85 10.97 -10.71
C THR A 128 -9.99 12.23 -10.84
N LEU A 129 -9.49 12.53 -12.05
CA LEU A 129 -8.71 13.73 -12.31
C LEU A 129 -9.50 15.00 -11.98
N ALA A 130 -10.74 15.11 -12.49
CA ALA A 130 -11.60 16.26 -12.19
C ALA A 130 -11.89 16.40 -10.70
N GLY A 131 -12.08 15.28 -9.98
CA GLY A 131 -12.32 15.29 -8.53
C GLY A 131 -11.11 15.80 -7.75
N PHE A 132 -9.90 15.30 -8.03
CA PHE A 132 -8.67 15.75 -7.35
C PHE A 132 -8.26 17.17 -7.74
N ASP A 133 -8.52 17.58 -8.99
CA ASP A 133 -8.34 18.96 -9.44
C ASP A 133 -9.26 19.92 -8.67
N ARG A 134 -10.55 19.58 -8.56
CA ARG A 134 -11.53 20.36 -7.79
C ARG A 134 -11.17 20.47 -6.31
N LEU A 135 -10.52 19.47 -5.74
CA LEU A 135 -10.01 19.50 -4.35
C LEU A 135 -8.74 20.34 -4.21
N GLY A 136 -8.13 20.80 -5.31
CA GLY A 136 -6.82 21.47 -5.30
C GLY A 136 -5.70 20.57 -4.80
N ALA A 137 -5.82 19.25 -4.99
CA ALA A 137 -4.85 18.28 -4.50
C ALA A 137 -3.82 17.85 -5.55
N LEU A 138 -4.09 18.10 -6.84
CA LEU A 138 -3.15 17.78 -7.92
C LEU A 138 -2.01 18.80 -7.97
N ALA A 139 -0.80 18.30 -8.15
CA ALA A 139 0.39 19.11 -8.35
C ALA A 139 0.45 19.63 -9.80
N PRO A 140 0.73 20.91 -10.01
CA PRO A 140 0.89 21.48 -11.36
C PRO A 140 2.20 21.04 -12.04
N THR A 141 3.28 20.81 -11.29
CA THR A 141 4.60 20.49 -11.88
C THR A 141 5.12 19.11 -11.53
N GLY A 142 4.83 18.59 -10.35
CA GLY A 142 5.27 17.25 -9.93
C GLY A 142 5.00 16.94 -8.45
N CYS A 143 5.16 15.69 -8.08
CA CYS A 143 5.01 15.23 -6.72
C CYS A 143 6.35 15.33 -5.97
N TYR A 144 6.40 16.18 -4.93
CA TYR A 144 7.60 16.50 -4.17
C TYR A 144 7.43 16.20 -2.66
N PRO A 145 7.38 14.92 -2.26
CA PRO A 145 7.14 14.54 -0.86
C PRO A 145 8.14 15.16 0.09
N PHE A 146 7.66 15.67 1.21
CA PHE A 146 8.42 16.31 2.29
C PHE A 146 9.30 17.50 1.86
N SER A 147 9.19 18.00 0.65
CA SER A 147 9.87 19.22 0.20
C SER A 147 9.16 20.47 0.71
N HIS A 148 9.93 21.53 1.02
CA HIS A 148 9.34 22.85 1.21
C HIS A 148 8.58 23.35 -0.03
N LYS A 149 8.96 22.91 -1.21
CA LYS A 149 8.34 23.26 -2.51
C LYS A 149 7.21 22.33 -2.92
N ARG A 150 6.75 21.43 -2.03
CA ARG A 150 5.63 20.53 -2.34
C ARG A 150 4.36 21.29 -2.63
N GLU A 151 3.62 20.88 -3.63
CA GLU A 151 2.47 21.62 -4.15
C GLU A 151 1.23 20.75 -4.40
N GLY A 152 1.33 19.44 -4.24
CA GLY A 152 0.26 18.49 -4.47
C GLY A 152 0.76 17.09 -4.79
N LEU A 153 -0.17 16.20 -5.11
CA LEU A 153 0.12 14.85 -5.56
C LEU A 153 0.04 14.74 -7.09
N ALA A 154 0.76 13.79 -7.65
CA ALA A 154 0.52 13.29 -9.00
C ALA A 154 -0.12 11.89 -8.89
N LEU A 155 -1.14 11.59 -9.69
CA LEU A 155 -1.73 10.25 -9.73
C LEU A 155 -0.78 9.27 -10.44
N GLY A 156 -0.76 8.05 -9.96
CA GLY A 156 -0.06 6.92 -10.57
C GLY A 156 -0.96 5.69 -10.67
N ALA A 157 -0.59 4.74 -11.51
CA ALA A 157 -1.23 3.42 -11.61
C ALA A 157 -0.20 2.33 -11.29
N GLY A 158 -0.64 1.23 -10.69
CA GLY A 158 0.24 0.11 -10.36
C GLY A 158 -0.40 -0.92 -9.47
N ALA A 159 0.30 -2.03 -9.29
CA ALA A 159 -0.07 -3.10 -8.37
C ALA A 159 1.16 -3.58 -7.61
N ALA A 160 0.95 -4.03 -6.36
CA ALA A 160 1.97 -4.71 -5.59
C ALA A 160 1.32 -5.88 -4.83
N ILE A 161 1.96 -7.04 -4.96
CA ILE A 161 1.48 -8.30 -4.42
C ILE A 161 2.57 -8.92 -3.56
N LEU A 162 2.18 -9.41 -2.40
CA LEU A 162 3.01 -10.21 -1.51
C LEU A 162 2.38 -11.57 -1.29
N VAL A 163 3.22 -12.56 -1.13
CA VAL A 163 2.84 -13.88 -0.64
C VAL A 163 3.14 -13.92 0.85
N LEU A 164 2.10 -14.00 1.66
CA LEU A 164 2.24 -14.27 3.09
C LEU A 164 2.17 -15.78 3.31
N GLU A 165 3.06 -16.28 4.14
CA GLU A 165 3.13 -17.69 4.50
C GLU A 165 3.35 -17.85 6.00
N SER A 166 2.70 -18.85 6.63
CA SER A 166 2.92 -19.16 8.03
C SER A 166 4.32 -19.72 8.25
N ALA A 167 4.88 -19.54 9.45
CA ALA A 167 6.17 -20.11 9.81
C ALA A 167 6.15 -21.64 9.68
N GLN A 168 5.03 -22.29 9.97
CA GLN A 168 4.85 -23.74 9.86
C GLN A 168 4.94 -24.20 8.38
N SER A 169 4.29 -23.50 7.46
CA SER A 169 4.36 -23.82 6.02
C SER A 169 5.76 -23.53 5.47
N LEU A 170 6.36 -22.39 5.85
CA LEU A 170 7.70 -22.01 5.42
C LEU A 170 8.77 -23.02 5.89
N ALA A 171 8.65 -23.59 7.08
CA ALA A 171 9.56 -24.60 7.59
C ALA A 171 9.60 -25.88 6.73
N GLN A 172 8.56 -26.15 5.94
CA GLN A 172 8.52 -27.27 4.99
C GLN A 172 9.18 -26.90 3.65
N ARG A 173 9.64 -25.66 3.49
CA ARG A 173 10.22 -25.11 2.26
C ARG A 173 11.53 -24.36 2.57
N PRO A 174 12.56 -25.03 3.13
CA PRO A 174 13.78 -24.40 3.65
C PRO A 174 14.61 -23.66 2.58
N GLN A 175 14.37 -23.96 1.30
CA GLN A 175 15.01 -23.27 0.17
C GLN A 175 14.45 -21.84 -0.03
N ILE A 176 13.25 -21.53 0.50
CA ILE A 176 12.64 -20.20 0.38
C ILE A 176 13.18 -19.29 1.45
N LYS A 177 13.71 -18.15 1.02
CA LYS A 177 14.21 -17.11 1.92
C LYS A 177 13.24 -15.93 1.91
N PRO A 178 12.46 -15.72 2.98
CA PRO A 178 11.52 -14.61 3.03
C PRO A 178 12.24 -13.25 3.02
N TYR A 179 11.59 -12.25 2.46
CA TYR A 179 12.10 -10.86 2.44
C TYR A 179 12.00 -10.19 3.81
N GLY A 180 11.08 -10.62 4.64
CA GLY A 180 10.81 -10.10 5.97
C GLY A 180 9.67 -10.83 6.64
N CYS A 181 9.32 -10.39 7.84
CA CYS A 181 8.12 -10.88 8.54
C CYS A 181 7.24 -9.70 8.99
N ILE A 182 5.93 -9.93 9.05
CA ILE A 182 4.98 -8.99 9.62
C ILE A 182 5.05 -9.12 11.14
N LEU A 183 5.47 -8.04 11.81
CA LEU A 183 5.54 -7.99 13.27
C LEU A 183 4.20 -7.58 13.88
N GLY A 184 3.50 -6.68 13.24
CA GLY A 184 2.20 -6.21 13.70
C GLY A 184 1.67 -5.06 12.85
N ALA A 185 0.46 -4.63 13.13
CA ALA A 185 -0.15 -3.48 12.47
C ALA A 185 -1.09 -2.71 13.40
N GLY A 186 -1.32 -1.45 13.07
CA GLY A 186 -2.32 -0.60 13.69
C GLY A 186 -3.26 -0.01 12.65
N LEU A 187 -4.54 -0.06 12.96
CA LEU A 187 -5.61 0.45 12.10
C LEU A 187 -6.53 1.33 12.95
N SER A 188 -6.92 2.48 12.40
CA SER A 188 -7.82 3.42 13.07
C SER A 188 -8.58 4.28 12.08
N ALA A 189 -9.52 5.06 12.58
CA ALA A 189 -10.20 6.10 11.82
C ALA A 189 -10.12 7.42 12.59
N ASP A 190 -9.97 8.55 11.87
CA ASP A 190 -10.00 9.89 12.47
C ASP A 190 -11.42 10.29 12.87
N ALA A 191 -12.43 9.86 12.10
CA ALA A 191 -13.82 10.28 12.26
C ALA A 191 -13.99 11.82 12.30
N TYR A 192 -13.13 12.54 11.59
CA TYR A 192 -13.04 14.01 11.62
C TYR A 192 -13.59 14.66 10.35
N HIS A 193 -13.00 14.35 9.18
CA HIS A 193 -13.35 15.01 7.92
C HIS A 193 -13.16 14.05 6.72
N LEU A 194 -13.85 14.31 5.60
CA LEU A 194 -13.78 13.44 4.43
C LEU A 194 -12.40 13.40 3.77
N THR A 195 -11.65 14.51 3.79
CA THR A 195 -10.37 14.63 3.06
C THR A 195 -9.22 15.21 3.89
N ALA A 196 -9.50 15.95 4.95
CA ALA A 196 -8.48 16.52 5.83
C ALA A 196 -8.16 15.56 6.99
N PRO A 197 -6.87 15.38 7.35
CA PRO A 197 -6.51 14.66 8.55
C PRO A 197 -6.96 15.42 9.81
N ASP A 198 -7.19 14.69 10.89
CA ASP A 198 -7.50 15.27 12.20
C ASP A 198 -6.31 16.10 12.72
N PRO A 199 -6.46 17.41 12.96
CA PRO A 199 -5.38 18.27 13.44
C PRO A 199 -4.82 17.84 14.80
N ASP A 200 -5.63 17.18 15.65
CA ASP A 200 -5.21 16.65 16.95
C ASP A 200 -4.47 15.32 16.83
N GLN A 201 -4.47 14.71 15.65
CA GLN A 201 -3.76 13.47 15.32
C GLN A 201 -4.20 12.26 16.16
N VAL A 202 -5.44 12.23 16.64
CA VAL A 202 -5.91 11.18 17.54
C VAL A 202 -5.90 9.82 16.82
N GLY A 203 -6.52 9.74 15.65
CA GLY A 203 -6.62 8.51 14.88
C GLY A 203 -5.26 8.04 14.37
N SER A 204 -4.51 8.90 13.69
CA SER A 204 -3.22 8.56 13.13
C SER A 204 -2.19 8.15 14.19
N ARG A 205 -2.17 8.82 15.36
CA ARG A 205 -1.36 8.43 16.51
C ARG A 205 -1.77 7.06 17.05
N LEU A 206 -3.08 6.82 17.21
CA LEU A 206 -3.59 5.54 17.67
C LEU A 206 -3.16 4.38 16.77
N ALA A 207 -3.11 4.58 15.44
CA ALA A 207 -2.61 3.57 14.50
C ALA A 207 -1.13 3.22 14.77
N ILE A 208 -0.27 4.23 14.98
CA ILE A 208 1.14 4.00 15.34
C ILE A 208 1.26 3.27 16.69
N GLU A 209 0.58 3.74 17.73
CA GLU A 209 0.63 3.14 19.06
C GLU A 209 0.14 1.69 19.06
N GLN A 210 -0.94 1.39 18.34
CA GLN A 210 -1.43 0.02 18.17
C GLN A 210 -0.42 -0.87 17.43
N CYS A 211 0.20 -0.35 16.37
CA CYS A 211 1.21 -1.05 15.60
C CYS A 211 2.39 -1.41 16.51
N LEU A 212 2.99 -0.47 17.21
CA LEU A 212 4.11 -0.69 18.12
C LEU A 212 3.75 -1.71 19.23
N ARG A 213 2.59 -1.54 19.86
CA ARG A 213 2.14 -2.46 20.91
C ARG A 213 1.97 -3.90 20.39
N ARG A 214 1.32 -4.09 19.24
CA ARG A 214 1.07 -5.42 18.66
C ARG A 214 2.35 -6.08 18.15
N SER A 215 3.30 -5.27 17.71
CA SER A 215 4.64 -5.71 17.29
C SER A 215 5.60 -5.94 18.45
N ARG A 216 5.21 -5.55 19.69
CA ARG A 216 6.09 -5.53 20.87
C ARG A 216 7.36 -4.69 20.66
N LEU A 217 7.23 -3.62 19.87
CA LEU A 217 8.31 -2.67 19.57
C LEU A 217 8.14 -1.39 20.38
N LYS A 218 9.27 -0.77 20.71
CA LYS A 218 9.34 0.58 21.22
C LYS A 218 9.65 1.55 20.07
N ALA A 219 9.50 2.84 20.32
CA ALA A 219 9.79 3.88 19.34
C ALA A 219 11.25 3.82 18.83
N GLU A 220 12.19 3.52 19.74
CA GLU A 220 13.63 3.40 19.46
C GLU A 220 14.01 2.20 18.58
N ASP A 221 13.13 1.21 18.46
CA ASP A 221 13.41 0.01 17.66
C ASP A 221 13.15 0.23 16.16
N ILE A 222 12.65 1.41 15.76
CA ILE A 222 12.31 1.69 14.37
C ILE A 222 13.51 2.26 13.63
N ASP A 223 14.02 1.51 12.67
CA ASP A 223 15.20 1.88 11.87
C ASP A 223 14.85 2.67 10.62
N TYR A 224 13.62 2.52 10.09
CA TYR A 224 13.20 3.15 8.84
C TYR A 224 11.67 3.31 8.77
N ILE A 225 11.21 4.36 8.09
CA ILE A 225 9.80 4.57 7.76
C ILE A 225 9.64 4.79 6.26
N HIS A 226 8.85 3.93 5.60
CA HIS A 226 8.24 4.28 4.32
C HIS A 226 6.97 5.08 4.61
N ALA A 227 7.08 6.39 4.44
CA ALA A 227 6.04 7.33 4.78
C ALA A 227 4.89 7.34 3.77
N HIS A 228 3.72 7.82 4.19
CA HIS A 228 2.64 8.11 3.26
C HIS A 228 3.05 9.17 2.25
N GLY A 229 3.60 10.30 2.68
CA GLY A 229 4.32 11.29 1.89
C GLY A 229 3.73 11.56 0.51
N THR A 230 2.59 12.25 0.44
CA THR A 230 1.83 12.48 -0.80
C THR A 230 2.33 13.65 -1.64
N GLY A 231 3.22 14.50 -1.09
CA GLY A 231 3.62 15.75 -1.69
C GLY A 231 2.60 16.87 -1.51
N THR A 232 1.51 16.64 -0.79
CA THR A 232 0.54 17.68 -0.43
C THR A 232 1.01 18.47 0.79
N ARG A 233 0.69 19.77 0.83
CA ARG A 233 1.10 20.63 1.93
C ARG A 233 0.58 20.14 3.27
N LEU A 234 -0.69 19.72 3.31
CA LEU A 234 -1.37 19.35 4.54
C LEU A 234 -0.90 17.99 5.07
N ASN A 235 -0.91 16.93 4.22
CA ASN A 235 -0.53 15.61 4.65
C ASN A 235 0.93 15.56 5.14
N ASP A 236 1.87 16.07 4.36
CA ASP A 236 3.29 15.92 4.70
C ASP A 236 3.66 16.71 5.96
N ALA A 237 3.04 17.88 6.19
CA ALA A 237 3.22 18.63 7.43
C ALA A 237 2.63 17.87 8.63
N HIS A 238 1.42 17.33 8.50
CA HIS A 238 0.76 16.51 9.50
C HIS A 238 1.58 15.25 9.84
N GLU A 239 2.01 14.53 8.82
CA GLU A 239 2.79 13.29 9.00
C GLU A 239 4.15 13.55 9.62
N ALA A 240 4.87 14.60 9.19
CA ALA A 240 6.15 14.99 9.80
C ALA A 240 5.99 15.36 11.30
N ALA A 241 4.93 16.06 11.66
CA ALA A 241 4.63 16.39 13.06
C ALA A 241 4.26 15.13 13.87
N LEU A 242 3.44 14.24 13.29
CA LEU A 242 3.04 12.97 13.89
C LEU A 242 4.24 12.07 14.19
N ILE A 243 5.15 11.91 13.20
CA ILE A 243 6.36 11.10 13.37
C ILE A 243 7.23 11.69 14.49
N LYS A 244 7.48 12.99 14.50
CA LYS A 244 8.24 13.66 15.58
C LYS A 244 7.65 13.42 16.97
N LYS A 245 6.32 13.40 17.06
CA LYS A 245 5.61 13.20 18.34
C LYS A 245 5.64 11.75 18.81
N CYS A 246 5.47 10.79 17.90
CA CYS A 246 5.36 9.37 18.25
C CYS A 246 6.71 8.65 18.29
N LEU A 247 7.68 9.10 17.50
CA LEU A 247 9.00 8.50 17.31
C LEU A 247 10.10 9.54 17.53
N PRO A 248 10.37 9.94 18.77
CA PRO A 248 11.26 11.08 19.11
C PRO A 248 12.72 10.86 18.69
N TYR A 249 13.13 9.61 18.40
CA TYR A 249 14.45 9.30 17.86
C TYR A 249 14.60 9.63 16.37
N LEU A 250 13.50 10.08 15.73
CA LEU A 250 13.48 10.60 14.37
C LEU A 250 14.11 9.62 13.35
N PRO A 251 13.54 8.42 13.18
CA PRO A 251 14.09 7.47 12.21
C PRO A 251 14.11 8.07 10.80
N PRO A 252 15.01 7.62 9.91
CA PRO A 252 15.03 8.05 8.52
C PRO A 252 13.71 7.70 7.82
N ILE A 253 13.24 8.62 6.98
CA ILE A 253 12.00 8.44 6.22
C ILE A 253 12.23 8.62 4.72
N SER A 254 11.44 7.96 3.91
CA SER A 254 11.30 8.29 2.50
C SER A 254 9.89 8.02 1.97
N SER A 255 9.55 8.67 0.88
CA SER A 255 8.38 8.38 0.05
C SER A 255 8.82 8.24 -1.40
N THR A 256 8.32 7.22 -2.07
CA THR A 256 8.62 6.96 -3.49
C THR A 256 7.61 7.60 -4.44
N LYS A 257 6.63 8.34 -3.92
CA LYS A 257 5.54 8.91 -4.72
C LYS A 257 5.98 9.97 -5.72
N GLY A 258 7.18 10.53 -5.56
CA GLY A 258 7.80 11.36 -6.60
C GLY A 258 8.16 10.59 -7.87
N ALA A 259 8.37 9.27 -7.78
CA ALA A 259 8.61 8.38 -8.92
C ALA A 259 7.35 7.63 -9.36
N THR A 260 6.62 7.04 -8.41
CA THR A 260 5.47 6.18 -8.72
C THR A 260 4.18 6.96 -8.98
N GLY A 261 4.13 8.23 -8.61
CA GLY A 261 2.88 8.91 -8.37
C GLY A 261 2.15 8.33 -7.15
N HIS A 262 1.01 8.91 -6.82
CA HIS A 262 0.12 8.37 -5.80
C HIS A 262 -0.83 7.35 -6.41
N THR A 263 -0.57 6.07 -6.19
CA THR A 263 -1.39 4.96 -6.70
C THR A 263 -2.59 4.66 -5.80
N LEU A 264 -3.08 5.63 -5.04
CA LEU A 264 -4.22 5.53 -4.13
C LEU A 264 -4.20 4.21 -3.32
N GLY A 265 -5.16 3.32 -3.56
CA GLY A 265 -5.31 2.08 -2.81
C GLY A 265 -4.09 1.15 -2.89
N ALA A 266 -3.32 1.17 -3.97
CA ALA A 266 -2.13 0.34 -4.12
C ALA A 266 -0.89 0.88 -3.37
N SER A 267 -0.88 2.19 -3.01
CA SER A 267 0.30 2.85 -2.41
C SER A 267 0.84 2.15 -1.18
N GLY A 268 -0.03 1.69 -0.27
CA GLY A 268 0.40 1.01 0.95
C GLY A 268 1.06 -0.33 0.65
N ALA A 269 0.56 -1.09 -0.32
CA ALA A 269 1.18 -2.36 -0.73
C ALA A 269 2.55 -2.14 -1.39
N ILE A 270 2.68 -1.13 -2.26
CA ILE A 270 3.97 -0.72 -2.85
C ILE A 270 4.96 -0.35 -1.74
N GLY A 271 4.53 0.46 -0.77
CA GLY A 271 5.36 0.83 0.37
C GLY A 271 5.82 -0.37 1.20
N ALA A 272 4.94 -1.35 1.43
CA ALA A 272 5.29 -2.58 2.14
C ALA A 272 6.33 -3.42 1.38
N VAL A 273 6.21 -3.53 0.05
CA VAL A 273 7.25 -4.19 -0.78
C VAL A 273 8.58 -3.47 -0.65
N LEU A 274 8.60 -2.14 -0.70
CA LEU A 274 9.83 -1.36 -0.55
C LEU A 274 10.46 -1.49 0.85
N CYS A 275 9.65 -1.60 1.91
CA CYS A 275 10.14 -1.96 3.25
C CYS A 275 10.77 -3.36 3.26
N CYS A 276 10.14 -4.35 2.65
CA CYS A 276 10.70 -5.71 2.51
C CYS A 276 12.04 -5.69 1.76
N LEU A 277 12.15 -4.92 0.67
CA LEU A 277 13.40 -4.76 -0.08
C LEU A 277 14.48 -4.04 0.75
N ALA A 278 14.10 -3.01 1.53
CA ALA A 278 15.04 -2.34 2.43
C ALA A 278 15.59 -3.29 3.50
N LEU A 279 14.74 -4.13 4.10
CA LEU A 279 15.14 -5.18 5.03
C LEU A 279 16.06 -6.22 4.36
N ARG A 280 15.72 -6.67 3.16
CA ARG A 280 16.48 -7.70 2.44
C ARG A 280 17.83 -7.23 1.99
N HIS A 281 17.92 -6.01 1.44
CA HIS A 281 19.13 -5.47 0.83
C HIS A 281 19.94 -4.58 1.78
N GLN A 282 19.43 -4.29 2.98
CA GLN A 282 20.05 -3.39 3.95
C GLN A 282 20.38 -2.03 3.33
N GLN A 283 19.43 -1.52 2.55
CA GLN A 283 19.55 -0.29 1.79
C GLN A 283 18.25 0.51 1.85
N LEU A 284 18.34 1.78 2.23
CA LEU A 284 17.19 2.67 2.28
C LEU A 284 16.89 3.25 0.88
N PRO A 285 15.64 3.19 0.41
CA PRO A 285 15.25 3.86 -0.82
C PRO A 285 15.20 5.37 -0.62
N PRO A 286 15.60 6.17 -1.63
CA PRO A 286 15.55 7.62 -1.51
C PRO A 286 14.12 8.15 -1.53
N ASN A 287 13.94 9.32 -0.93
CA ASN A 287 12.76 10.15 -1.13
C ASN A 287 12.83 10.78 -2.51
N VAL A 288 11.99 10.33 -3.44
CA VAL A 288 12.02 10.83 -4.81
C VAL A 288 11.27 12.16 -4.92
N GLY A 289 11.80 13.09 -5.70
CA GLY A 289 11.17 14.38 -5.98
C GLY A 289 11.48 15.47 -4.95
N LEU A 290 12.47 15.29 -4.06
CA LEU A 290 12.85 16.33 -3.11
C LEU A 290 13.44 17.54 -3.85
N LEU A 291 12.84 18.71 -3.68
CA LEU A 291 13.30 19.99 -4.19
C LEU A 291 13.65 20.94 -3.04
N GLY A 292 14.93 21.28 -2.89
CA GLY A 292 15.43 22.10 -1.80
C GLY A 292 15.38 21.38 -0.47
N ASP A 293 15.28 22.15 0.63
CA ASP A 293 15.33 21.60 1.98
C ASP A 293 14.07 20.79 2.33
N PRO A 294 14.22 19.67 3.05
CA PRO A 294 13.09 18.90 3.53
C PRO A 294 12.45 19.53 4.78
N ILE A 295 11.14 19.28 4.97
CA ILE A 295 10.41 19.69 6.18
C ILE A 295 10.61 18.74 7.38
N TYR A 296 11.28 17.63 7.15
CA TYR A 296 11.67 16.64 8.16
C TYR A 296 13.18 16.42 8.12
N PRO A 297 13.90 16.36 9.26
CA PRO A 297 15.36 16.42 9.28
C PRO A 297 16.05 15.19 8.67
N HIS A 298 15.44 14.01 8.79
CA HIS A 298 16.05 12.75 8.38
C HIS A 298 15.35 12.15 7.14
N VAL A 299 15.04 12.99 6.16
CA VAL A 299 14.60 12.50 4.84
C VAL A 299 15.78 11.87 4.13
N VAL A 300 15.63 10.63 3.67
CA VAL A 300 16.64 9.92 2.87
C VAL A 300 16.75 10.58 1.50
N THR A 301 17.79 11.35 1.25
CA THR A 301 17.95 12.12 0.00
C THR A 301 18.56 11.30 -1.13
N GLN A 302 19.37 10.29 -0.77
CA GLN A 302 20.00 9.36 -1.71
C GLN A 302 19.92 7.95 -1.15
N SER A 303 19.87 6.94 -2.03
CA SER A 303 19.93 5.56 -1.59
C SER A 303 21.21 5.31 -0.80
N CYS A 304 21.09 4.77 0.40
CA CYS A 304 22.22 4.54 1.29
C CYS A 304 22.12 3.19 2.00
N ALA A 305 23.30 2.58 2.24
CA ALA A 305 23.40 1.40 3.07
C ALA A 305 23.03 1.76 4.51
N SER A 306 22.24 0.94 5.16
CA SER A 306 21.81 1.11 6.56
C SER A 306 21.49 -0.23 7.18
N SER A 307 21.82 -0.40 8.45
CA SER A 307 21.38 -1.58 9.19
C SER A 307 19.89 -1.43 9.53
N VAL A 308 19.05 -2.15 8.82
CA VAL A 308 17.59 -2.11 8.99
C VAL A 308 17.13 -3.44 9.55
N LYS A 309 16.66 -3.46 10.78
CA LYS A 309 16.03 -4.62 11.43
C LYS A 309 14.52 -4.51 11.42
N THR A 310 14.00 -3.28 11.53
CA THR A 310 12.59 -2.94 11.61
C THR A 310 12.25 -1.76 10.73
N ALA A 311 11.16 -1.89 9.98
CA ALA A 311 10.62 -0.82 9.14
C ALA A 311 9.13 -0.62 9.42
N LEU A 312 8.67 0.62 9.44
CA LEU A 312 7.25 0.95 9.41
C LEU A 312 6.84 1.36 8.00
N CYS A 313 5.71 0.86 7.53
CA CYS A 313 5.01 1.38 6.37
C CYS A 313 3.74 2.10 6.82
N MET A 314 3.58 3.38 6.45
CA MET A 314 2.46 4.21 6.87
C MET A 314 1.57 4.57 5.68
N SER A 315 0.26 4.58 5.89
CA SER A 315 -0.69 5.03 4.89
C SER A 315 -1.90 5.68 5.54
N PHE A 316 -2.19 6.92 5.13
CA PHE A 316 -3.29 7.75 5.63
C PHE A 316 -4.24 8.08 4.49
N GLY A 317 -5.45 7.53 4.55
CA GLY A 317 -6.44 7.64 3.47
C GLY A 317 -7.53 8.66 3.76
N PHE A 318 -8.13 9.19 2.71
CA PHE A 318 -9.36 9.98 2.82
C PHE A 318 -10.43 9.22 3.60
N GLY A 319 -11.31 9.96 4.26
CA GLY A 319 -12.23 9.40 5.25
C GLY A 319 -11.57 9.10 6.60
N GLY A 320 -10.32 9.55 6.80
CA GLY A 320 -9.56 9.33 8.04
C GLY A 320 -9.11 7.88 8.22
N GLN A 321 -8.94 7.12 7.14
CA GLN A 321 -8.49 5.72 7.18
C GLN A 321 -6.99 5.65 7.44
N ASN A 322 -6.59 5.25 8.63
CA ASN A 322 -5.19 5.15 9.02
C ASN A 322 -4.73 3.70 9.08
N ALA A 323 -3.57 3.40 8.52
CA ALA A 323 -2.93 2.10 8.61
C ALA A 323 -1.42 2.24 8.77
N VAL A 324 -0.86 1.49 9.70
CA VAL A 324 0.57 1.37 9.96
C VAL A 324 0.93 -0.09 10.07
N LEU A 325 1.93 -0.53 9.33
CA LEU A 325 2.42 -1.91 9.30
C LEU A 325 3.87 -1.93 9.75
N ALA A 326 4.20 -2.79 10.72
CA ALA A 326 5.57 -3.05 11.14
C ALA A 326 6.08 -4.34 10.48
N LEU A 327 7.22 -4.21 9.84
CA LEU A 327 7.95 -5.29 9.16
C LEU A 327 9.32 -5.45 9.82
N GLY A 328 9.80 -6.68 9.94
CA GLY A 328 11.10 -6.98 10.51
C GLY A 328 11.88 -8.00 9.69
N LEU A 329 13.16 -8.17 10.02
CA LEU A 329 13.94 -9.27 9.49
C LEU A 329 13.27 -10.60 9.85
N PRO A 330 13.30 -11.60 8.96
CA PRO A 330 12.81 -12.93 9.31
C PRO A 330 13.60 -13.46 10.51
N PRO A 331 12.96 -14.18 11.44
CA PRO A 331 13.70 -14.86 12.50
C PRO A 331 14.73 -15.80 11.85
N ALA A 332 15.91 -15.93 12.48
CA ALA A 332 16.84 -16.94 12.05
C ALA A 332 16.10 -18.29 12.08
N LEU A 333 15.99 -18.92 10.92
CA LEU A 333 15.54 -20.30 10.87
C LEU A 333 16.70 -21.11 11.45
N ASP A 334 16.62 -21.42 12.76
CA ASP A 334 17.56 -22.33 13.40
C ASP A 334 17.49 -23.64 12.62
N GLY A 335 18.63 -23.96 11.97
CA GLY A 335 18.80 -25.14 11.14
C GLY A 335 18.81 -26.44 11.94
#